data_795d76f659abc5481feb2b46b8a17015
#
_entry.id   795d76f659abc5481feb2b46b8a17015
#
_cell.length_a   1.000
_cell.length_b   1.000
_cell.length_c   1.000
_cell.angle_alpha   90.00
_cell.angle_beta   90.00
_cell.angle_gamma   90.00
#
_symmetry.space_group_name_H-M   'P 1'
#
loop_
_entity.id
_entity.type
_entity.pdbx_description
1 polymer ?
#
loop_
_entity_poly.entity_id
_entity_poly.type
_entity_poly.pdbx_seq_one_letter_code
_entity_poly.pdbx_strand_id
1 'polypeptide(L)'
;MLPLKRLDKRKTMKITKLEKKKLLYLLELDSDQTCYITEDTIVRFMLTKDKEISPQEFAEIQTFAQFSYGKNLALYRLSFKARTEKEVRDYLVKHEIDEKIIPQVIQALKDDNWINDRQYAYAIINSNQLSGDKGSYMLIQKISQKGAAKSVIQDVLQEFDLTEVAERTAEKLLKKYQGKLPARALQDKIIQNLTNKGFSYSEAKTAFDQLDSQVEEETVQELIFKELDKQYRKYSRKYEGYELKQRLTQVLARKGYDFSDIASALREYL
;
A
#
# COMPACT_ATOMS: atom_id res chain seq x y z
N MET A 1 -26.14 58.13 -3.21
CA MET A 1 -26.10 57.24 -4.37
C MET A 1 -24.79 57.52 -5.12
N LEU A 2 -23.74 56.75 -4.86
CA LEU A 2 -22.48 56.85 -5.56
C LEU A 2 -22.59 56.07 -6.87
N PRO A 3 -22.11 56.56 -8.01
CA PRO A 3 -22.20 55.85 -9.27
C PRO A 3 -21.26 54.62 -9.25
N LEU A 4 -21.86 53.45 -9.52
CA LEU A 4 -21.11 52.26 -9.85
C LEU A 4 -20.14 52.57 -11.01
N LYS A 5 -18.84 52.57 -10.75
CA LYS A 5 -17.79 52.61 -11.80
C LYS A 5 -18.04 51.42 -12.72
N ARG A 6 -18.53 51.64 -13.92
CA ARG A 6 -18.53 50.68 -15.02
C ARG A 6 -17.06 50.23 -15.19
N LEU A 7 -16.78 49.00 -14.90
CA LEU A 7 -15.55 48.33 -15.31
C LEU A 7 -15.41 48.46 -16.84
N ASP A 8 -14.42 49.19 -17.25
CA ASP A 8 -14.14 49.43 -18.66
C ASP A 8 -13.67 48.09 -19.30
N LYS A 9 -14.57 47.38 -19.93
CA LYS A 9 -14.37 46.04 -20.52
C LYS A 9 -13.46 46.05 -21.79
N ARG A 10 -12.78 47.15 -22.09
CA ARG A 10 -12.12 47.35 -23.38
C ARG A 10 -10.64 47.76 -23.29
N LYS A 11 -9.98 47.67 -22.17
CA LYS A 11 -8.56 48.00 -22.10
C LYS A 11 -7.75 46.72 -22.34
N THR A 12 -7.23 46.57 -23.57
CA THR A 12 -6.22 45.54 -23.85
C THR A 12 -4.98 45.81 -23.01
N MET A 13 -4.25 44.77 -22.68
CA MET A 13 -2.97 44.81 -21.98
C MET A 13 -1.91 44.32 -22.94
N LYS A 14 -0.74 44.95 -22.93
CA LYS A 14 0.37 44.62 -23.82
C LYS A 14 1.40 43.77 -23.10
N ILE A 15 1.90 42.73 -23.73
CA ILE A 15 3.00 41.91 -23.21
C ILE A 15 4.29 42.68 -23.34
N THR A 16 4.86 43.11 -22.21
CA THR A 16 6.10 43.86 -22.16
C THR A 16 7.33 42.97 -22.12
N LYS A 17 7.19 41.79 -21.49
CA LYS A 17 8.29 40.85 -21.33
C LYS A 17 7.82 39.39 -21.40
N LEU A 18 8.64 38.57 -22.06
CA LEU A 18 8.50 37.12 -22.10
C LEU A 18 9.91 36.52 -21.93
N GLU A 19 10.24 36.09 -20.71
CA GLU A 19 11.61 35.68 -20.34
C GLU A 19 11.64 34.25 -19.82
N LYS A 20 12.53 33.43 -20.33
CA LYS A 20 12.73 32.04 -19.86
C LYS A 20 13.37 32.02 -18.47
N LYS A 21 12.76 31.35 -17.53
CA LYS A 21 13.21 31.11 -16.14
C LYS A 21 13.22 29.60 -15.85
N LYS A 22 14.38 28.97 -15.94
CA LYS A 22 14.52 27.51 -15.75
C LYS A 22 13.49 26.70 -16.55
N LEU A 23 12.41 26.25 -15.89
CA LEU A 23 11.35 25.40 -16.48
C LEU A 23 10.12 26.19 -16.94
N LEU A 24 10.00 27.46 -16.61
CA LEU A 24 8.85 28.32 -16.91
C LEU A 24 9.31 29.59 -17.63
N TYR A 25 8.35 30.34 -18.12
CA TYR A 25 8.55 31.67 -18.67
C TYR A 25 7.83 32.69 -17.79
N LEU A 26 8.48 33.81 -17.52
CA LEU A 26 7.87 34.96 -16.88
C LEU A 26 7.21 35.81 -17.97
N LEU A 27 5.91 35.98 -17.88
CA LEU A 27 5.11 36.88 -18.67
C LEU A 27 4.83 38.13 -17.84
N GLU A 28 5.19 39.30 -18.36
CA GLU A 28 4.91 40.61 -17.74
C GLU A 28 4.05 41.44 -18.69
N LEU A 29 3.08 42.16 -18.13
CA LEU A 29 2.17 43.04 -18.84
C LEU A 29 2.43 44.50 -18.49
N ASP A 30 2.01 45.42 -19.34
CA ASP A 30 2.08 46.85 -19.13
C ASP A 30 1.21 47.35 -17.94
N SER A 31 0.32 46.50 -17.43
CA SER A 31 -0.47 46.71 -16.23
C SER A 31 0.21 46.28 -14.92
N ASP A 32 1.52 46.04 -14.93
CA ASP A 32 2.33 45.51 -13.81
C ASP A 32 1.89 44.09 -13.35
N GLN A 33 1.05 43.41 -14.11
CA GLN A 33 0.66 42.03 -13.84
C GLN A 33 1.73 41.07 -14.36
N THR A 34 2.02 40.03 -13.58
CA THR A 34 2.97 38.99 -13.94
C THR A 34 2.37 37.60 -13.77
N CYS A 35 2.85 36.68 -14.58
CA CYS A 35 2.41 35.28 -14.51
C CYS A 35 3.53 34.35 -14.99
N TYR A 36 3.69 33.20 -14.31
CA TYR A 36 4.57 32.14 -14.81
C TYR A 36 3.78 31.19 -15.70
N ILE A 37 4.30 30.96 -16.91
CA ILE A 37 3.65 30.14 -17.93
C ILE A 37 4.60 29.06 -18.47
N THR A 38 4.04 28.02 -19.03
CA THR A 38 4.78 26.94 -19.70
C THR A 38 5.03 27.27 -21.17
N GLU A 39 5.94 26.56 -21.81
CA GLU A 39 6.15 26.65 -23.25
C GLU A 39 4.88 26.30 -24.05
N ASP A 40 4.13 25.28 -23.60
CA ASP A 40 2.84 24.89 -24.20
C ASP A 40 1.83 26.06 -24.17
N THR A 41 1.86 26.88 -23.12
CA THR A 41 1.01 28.08 -23.02
C THR A 41 1.40 29.12 -24.07
N ILE A 42 2.70 29.33 -24.27
CA ILE A 42 3.20 30.25 -25.29
C ILE A 42 2.73 29.80 -26.68
N VAL A 43 2.90 28.53 -27.00
CA VAL A 43 2.51 27.97 -28.29
C VAL A 43 0.99 28.06 -28.49
N ARG A 44 0.21 27.65 -27.50
CA ARG A 44 -1.25 27.61 -27.60
C ARG A 44 -1.87 28.98 -27.86
N PHE A 45 -1.39 30.00 -27.17
CA PHE A 45 -1.91 31.36 -27.28
C PHE A 45 -1.07 32.25 -28.22
N MET A 46 -0.07 31.69 -28.91
CA MET A 46 0.84 32.43 -29.79
C MET A 46 1.38 33.72 -29.12
N LEU A 47 1.89 33.56 -27.88
CA LEU A 47 2.36 34.69 -27.07
C LEU A 47 3.69 35.20 -27.57
N THR A 48 3.75 36.47 -27.85
CA THR A 48 4.98 37.20 -28.27
C THR A 48 5.08 38.53 -27.53
N LYS A 49 6.28 39.04 -27.44
CA LYS A 49 6.46 40.41 -26.98
C LYS A 49 5.66 41.36 -27.86
N ASP A 50 5.11 42.41 -27.27
CA ASP A 50 4.25 43.44 -27.90
C ASP A 50 2.87 42.96 -28.33
N LYS A 51 2.47 41.68 -28.15
CA LYS A 51 1.11 41.23 -28.38
C LYS A 51 0.15 41.89 -27.38
N GLU A 52 -0.98 42.36 -27.90
CA GLU A 52 -2.09 42.85 -27.09
C GLU A 52 -3.05 41.69 -26.75
N ILE A 53 -3.44 41.61 -25.50
CA ILE A 53 -4.37 40.61 -24.98
C ILE A 53 -5.49 41.28 -24.19
N SER A 54 -6.70 40.74 -24.27
CA SER A 54 -7.80 41.20 -23.46
C SER A 54 -7.72 40.64 -22.01
N PRO A 55 -8.39 41.26 -21.02
CA PRO A 55 -8.48 40.71 -19.66
C PRO A 55 -9.07 39.30 -19.63
N GLN A 56 -9.99 38.96 -20.54
CA GLN A 56 -10.56 37.62 -20.67
C GLN A 56 -9.51 36.63 -21.18
N GLU A 57 -8.79 36.99 -22.25
CA GLU A 57 -7.69 36.16 -22.78
C GLU A 57 -6.60 35.93 -21.74
N PHE A 58 -6.26 36.95 -20.93
CA PHE A 58 -5.31 36.80 -19.84
C PHE A 58 -5.76 35.79 -18.78
N ALA A 59 -7.04 35.82 -18.39
CA ALA A 59 -7.60 34.83 -17.46
C ALA A 59 -7.56 33.40 -18.04
N GLU A 60 -7.81 33.25 -19.33
CA GLU A 60 -7.68 31.96 -20.04
C GLU A 60 -6.23 31.48 -20.08
N ILE A 61 -5.27 32.39 -20.32
CA ILE A 61 -3.85 32.11 -20.28
C ILE A 61 -3.41 31.64 -18.90
N GLN A 62 -3.83 32.32 -17.84
CA GLN A 62 -3.54 31.93 -16.45
C GLN A 62 -4.10 30.54 -16.11
N THR A 63 -5.34 30.28 -16.47
CA THR A 63 -6.00 29.00 -16.26
C THR A 63 -5.27 27.87 -16.99
N PHE A 64 -4.93 28.09 -18.26
CA PHE A 64 -4.20 27.09 -19.04
C PHE A 64 -2.75 26.91 -18.57
N ALA A 65 -2.09 27.98 -18.14
CA ALA A 65 -0.75 27.89 -17.56
C ALA A 65 -0.71 27.01 -16.31
N GLN A 66 -1.71 27.13 -15.42
CA GLN A 66 -1.85 26.25 -14.26
C GLN A 66 -2.10 24.80 -14.67
N PHE A 67 -2.97 24.58 -15.65
CA PHE A 67 -3.25 23.25 -16.19
C PHE A 67 -2.00 22.59 -16.78
N SER A 68 -1.31 23.30 -17.70
CA SER A 68 -0.13 22.78 -18.37
C SER A 68 1.03 22.54 -17.39
N TYR A 69 1.24 23.44 -16.45
CA TYR A 69 2.24 23.27 -15.40
C TYR A 69 1.93 22.07 -14.51
N GLY A 70 0.68 21.93 -14.06
CA GLY A 70 0.24 20.78 -13.27
C GLY A 70 0.41 19.46 -14.03
N LYS A 71 0.06 19.43 -15.33
CA LYS A 71 0.25 18.24 -16.18
C LYS A 71 1.74 17.88 -16.28
N ASN A 72 2.61 18.84 -16.52
CA ASN A 72 4.06 18.62 -16.63
C ASN A 72 4.67 18.12 -15.31
N LEU A 73 4.27 18.69 -14.17
CA LEU A 73 4.67 18.19 -12.84
C LEU A 73 4.25 16.75 -12.61
N ALA A 74 3.01 16.41 -12.94
CA ALA A 74 2.49 15.06 -12.79
C ALA A 74 3.21 14.06 -13.69
N LEU A 75 3.42 14.39 -14.97
CA LEU A 75 4.16 13.56 -15.92
C LEU A 75 5.58 13.29 -15.44
N TYR A 76 6.29 14.32 -14.97
CA TYR A 76 7.60 14.15 -14.38
C TYR A 76 7.57 13.19 -13.18
N ARG A 77 6.56 13.31 -12.31
CA ARG A 77 6.40 12.41 -11.15
C ARG A 77 6.07 10.97 -11.55
N LEU A 78 5.26 10.78 -12.58
CA LEU A 78 4.84 9.48 -13.10
C LEU A 78 5.93 8.77 -13.90
N SER A 79 6.87 9.51 -14.52
CA SER A 79 7.97 8.92 -15.27
C SER A 79 8.90 8.05 -14.41
N PHE A 80 8.98 8.29 -13.11
CA PHE A 80 9.79 7.48 -12.19
C PHE A 80 9.08 6.24 -11.68
N LYS A 81 7.75 6.31 -11.50
CA LYS A 81 6.96 5.23 -10.93
C LYS A 81 5.47 5.45 -11.12
N ALA A 82 4.75 4.39 -11.45
CA ALA A 82 3.29 4.39 -11.43
C ALA A 82 2.73 4.85 -10.07
N ARG A 83 1.67 5.66 -10.13
CA ARG A 83 0.99 6.24 -8.96
C ARG A 83 -0.51 6.14 -9.14
N THR A 84 -1.22 6.11 -8.01
CA THR A 84 -2.68 6.22 -8.03
C THR A 84 -3.13 7.65 -8.32
N GLU A 85 -4.39 7.80 -8.72
CA GLU A 85 -5.01 9.12 -8.89
C GLU A 85 -4.84 9.98 -7.63
N LYS A 86 -5.10 9.40 -6.46
CA LYS A 86 -4.95 10.09 -5.19
C LYS A 86 -3.53 10.59 -4.95
N GLU A 87 -2.52 9.75 -5.17
CA GLU A 87 -1.10 10.14 -4.99
C GLU A 87 -0.70 11.29 -5.93
N VAL A 88 -1.25 11.33 -7.15
CA VAL A 88 -1.00 12.43 -8.10
C VAL A 88 -1.74 13.69 -7.67
N ARG A 89 -3.02 13.58 -7.26
CA ARG A 89 -3.81 14.70 -6.72
C ARG A 89 -3.11 15.35 -5.53
N ASP A 90 -2.72 14.54 -4.53
CA ASP A 90 -2.02 15.03 -3.34
C ASP A 90 -0.69 15.73 -3.70
N TYR A 91 -0.01 15.23 -4.73
CA TYR A 91 1.21 15.85 -5.24
C TYR A 91 0.96 17.20 -5.88
N LEU A 92 -0.10 17.35 -6.70
CA LEU A 92 -0.47 18.62 -7.33
C LEU A 92 -0.89 19.66 -6.30
N VAL A 93 -1.68 19.27 -5.29
CA VAL A 93 -2.04 20.15 -4.15
C VAL A 93 -0.78 20.65 -3.43
N LYS A 94 0.16 19.76 -3.14
CA LYS A 94 1.43 20.11 -2.49
C LYS A 94 2.27 21.12 -3.30
N HIS A 95 2.12 21.13 -4.62
CA HIS A 95 2.80 22.06 -5.53
C HIS A 95 1.94 23.27 -5.89
N GLU A 96 0.92 23.57 -5.08
CA GLU A 96 0.11 24.79 -5.16
C GLU A 96 -0.62 24.96 -6.50
N ILE A 97 -0.95 23.84 -7.17
CA ILE A 97 -1.85 23.89 -8.33
C ILE A 97 -3.27 24.18 -7.85
N ASP A 98 -3.95 25.12 -8.52
CA ASP A 98 -5.32 25.51 -8.18
C ASP A 98 -6.23 24.26 -8.14
N GLU A 99 -6.92 24.08 -7.00
CA GLU A 99 -7.79 22.93 -6.77
C GLU A 99 -8.89 22.79 -7.83
N LYS A 100 -9.32 23.91 -8.45
CA LYS A 100 -10.31 23.89 -9.54
C LYS A 100 -9.75 23.32 -10.84
N ILE A 101 -8.44 23.37 -11.01
CA ILE A 101 -7.73 22.88 -12.21
C ILE A 101 -7.31 21.42 -12.06
N ILE A 102 -7.04 20.97 -10.85
CA ILE A 102 -6.59 19.59 -10.60
C ILE A 102 -7.48 18.52 -11.25
N PRO A 103 -8.83 18.60 -11.18
CA PRO A 103 -9.68 17.60 -11.84
C PRO A 103 -9.43 17.50 -13.36
N GLN A 104 -9.21 18.63 -14.02
CA GLN A 104 -8.92 18.67 -15.46
C GLN A 104 -7.57 18.05 -15.78
N VAL A 105 -6.54 18.34 -14.97
CA VAL A 105 -5.21 17.70 -15.09
C VAL A 105 -5.31 16.18 -14.92
N ILE A 106 -6.01 15.73 -13.89
CA ILE A 106 -6.20 14.30 -13.61
C ILE A 106 -6.93 13.62 -14.77
N GLN A 107 -8.00 14.25 -15.28
CA GLN A 107 -8.76 13.68 -16.42
C GLN A 107 -7.87 13.55 -17.66
N ALA A 108 -7.12 14.58 -18.02
CA ALA A 108 -6.20 14.53 -19.15
C ALA A 108 -5.13 13.43 -19.00
N LEU A 109 -4.62 13.22 -17.78
CA LEU A 109 -3.65 12.14 -17.51
C LEU A 109 -4.29 10.74 -17.56
N LYS A 110 -5.58 10.62 -17.26
CA LYS A 110 -6.33 9.37 -17.44
C LYS A 110 -6.60 9.08 -18.90
N ASP A 111 -7.02 10.09 -19.67
CA ASP A 111 -7.27 9.97 -21.11
C ASP A 111 -6.00 9.55 -21.87
N ASP A 112 -4.85 10.05 -21.42
CA ASP A 112 -3.53 9.69 -21.94
C ASP A 112 -2.98 8.37 -21.35
N ASN A 113 -3.74 7.65 -20.50
CA ASN A 113 -3.35 6.42 -19.80
C ASN A 113 -2.14 6.52 -18.86
N TRP A 114 -1.78 7.71 -18.39
CA TRP A 114 -0.73 7.90 -17.40
C TRP A 114 -1.19 7.55 -15.97
N ILE A 115 -2.48 7.69 -15.70
CA ILE A 115 -3.11 7.30 -14.43
C ILE A 115 -4.15 6.23 -14.71
N ASN A 116 -3.96 5.05 -14.10
CA ASN A 116 -4.90 3.96 -14.17
C ASN A 116 -4.80 3.11 -12.90
N ASP A 117 -5.73 3.33 -11.96
CA ASP A 117 -5.73 2.64 -10.67
C ASP A 117 -5.94 1.13 -10.79
N ARG A 118 -6.63 0.66 -11.85
CA ARG A 118 -6.78 -0.76 -12.15
C ARG A 118 -5.44 -1.39 -12.55
N GLN A 119 -4.70 -0.76 -13.46
CA GLN A 119 -3.37 -1.23 -13.85
C GLN A 119 -2.38 -1.16 -12.68
N TYR A 120 -2.49 -0.14 -11.85
CA TYR A 120 -1.69 -0.02 -10.61
C TYR A 120 -1.96 -1.19 -9.67
N ALA A 121 -3.25 -1.51 -9.42
CA ALA A 121 -3.64 -2.65 -8.59
C ALA A 121 -3.15 -3.98 -9.19
N TYR A 122 -3.35 -4.18 -10.49
CA TYR A 122 -2.90 -5.37 -11.21
C TYR A 122 -1.38 -5.58 -11.05
N ALA A 123 -0.58 -4.55 -11.26
CA ALA A 123 0.88 -4.66 -11.15
C ALA A 123 1.33 -5.05 -9.74
N ILE A 124 0.69 -4.52 -8.69
CA ILE A 124 0.98 -4.88 -7.29
C ILE A 124 0.59 -6.32 -6.98
N ILE A 125 -0.59 -6.75 -7.41
CA ILE A 125 -1.11 -8.09 -7.14
C ILE A 125 -0.30 -9.13 -7.93
N ASN A 126 0.01 -8.88 -9.19
CA ASN A 126 0.85 -9.74 -10.01
C ASN A 126 2.27 -9.89 -9.43
N SER A 127 2.88 -8.80 -8.99
CA SER A 127 4.18 -8.85 -8.30
C SER A 127 4.12 -9.69 -7.02
N ASN A 128 3.00 -9.61 -6.27
CA ASN A 128 2.78 -10.42 -5.08
C ASN A 128 2.60 -11.90 -5.43
N GLN A 129 1.88 -12.23 -6.49
CA GLN A 129 1.72 -13.60 -6.97
C GLN A 129 3.06 -14.23 -7.31
N LEU A 130 3.94 -13.49 -7.98
CA LEU A 130 5.25 -14.01 -8.40
C LEU A 130 6.22 -14.21 -7.23
N SER A 131 6.31 -13.28 -6.31
CA SER A 131 7.37 -13.27 -5.28
C SER A 131 6.95 -12.81 -3.89
N GLY A 132 5.71 -12.36 -3.73
CA GLY A 132 5.20 -11.86 -2.45
C GLY A 132 4.73 -12.95 -1.50
N ASP A 133 4.14 -12.50 -0.40
CA ASP A 133 3.68 -13.34 0.71
C ASP A 133 2.36 -12.84 1.33
N LYS A 134 1.62 -11.98 0.61
CA LYS A 134 0.40 -11.35 1.12
C LYS A 134 -0.85 -12.03 0.55
N GLY A 135 -1.83 -12.22 1.42
CA GLY A 135 -3.19 -12.59 1.04
C GLY A 135 -4.02 -11.39 0.59
N SER A 136 -5.22 -11.68 0.09
CA SER A 136 -6.14 -10.71 -0.49
C SER A 136 -6.47 -9.54 0.44
N TYR A 137 -6.70 -9.80 1.73
CA TYR A 137 -7.03 -8.75 2.70
C TYR A 137 -5.92 -7.69 2.84
N MET A 138 -4.67 -8.12 2.98
CA MET A 138 -3.53 -7.21 3.10
C MET A 138 -3.23 -6.48 1.79
N LEU A 139 -3.49 -7.10 0.63
CA LEU A 139 -3.37 -6.44 -0.66
C LEU A 139 -4.41 -5.33 -0.81
N ILE A 140 -5.69 -5.63 -0.49
CA ILE A 140 -6.76 -4.62 -0.49
C ILE A 140 -6.38 -3.44 0.43
N GLN A 141 -5.97 -3.73 1.65
CA GLN A 141 -5.58 -2.70 2.61
C GLN A 141 -4.44 -1.83 2.08
N LYS A 142 -3.36 -2.45 1.60
CA LYS A 142 -2.17 -1.76 1.09
C LYS A 142 -2.48 -0.87 -0.11
N ILE A 143 -3.26 -1.38 -1.07
CA ILE A 143 -3.57 -0.66 -2.30
C ILE A 143 -4.61 0.44 -2.03
N SER A 144 -5.62 0.18 -1.17
CA SER A 144 -6.59 1.20 -0.75
C SER A 144 -5.95 2.35 0.04
N GLN A 145 -4.93 2.08 0.85
CA GLN A 145 -4.16 3.13 1.53
C GLN A 145 -3.46 4.08 0.54
N LYS A 146 -3.16 3.59 -0.67
CA LYS A 146 -2.63 4.40 -1.77
C LYS A 146 -3.71 5.19 -2.52
N GLY A 147 -4.98 4.91 -2.25
CA GLY A 147 -6.12 5.66 -2.76
C GLY A 147 -6.93 4.98 -3.85
N ALA A 148 -6.52 3.82 -4.34
CA ALA A 148 -7.35 3.07 -5.28
C ALA A 148 -8.65 2.58 -4.61
N ALA A 149 -9.76 2.62 -5.33
CA ALA A 149 -11.05 2.20 -4.83
C ALA A 149 -11.09 0.69 -4.53
N LYS A 150 -11.70 0.31 -3.40
CA LYS A 150 -11.79 -1.11 -3.00
C LYS A 150 -12.46 -1.99 -4.05
N SER A 151 -13.51 -1.48 -4.72
CA SER A 151 -14.20 -2.21 -5.79
C SER A 151 -13.24 -2.55 -6.93
N VAL A 152 -12.45 -1.58 -7.39
CA VAL A 152 -11.44 -1.78 -8.46
C VAL A 152 -10.41 -2.84 -8.05
N ILE A 153 -9.97 -2.81 -6.79
CA ILE A 153 -8.99 -3.79 -6.28
C ILE A 153 -9.61 -5.19 -6.21
N GLN A 154 -10.86 -5.29 -5.74
CA GLN A 154 -11.59 -6.56 -5.66
C GLN A 154 -11.84 -7.17 -7.04
N ASP A 155 -12.21 -6.33 -8.02
CA ASP A 155 -12.40 -6.79 -9.40
C ASP A 155 -11.09 -7.35 -9.99
N VAL A 156 -9.96 -6.67 -9.73
CA VAL A 156 -8.66 -7.17 -10.18
C VAL A 156 -8.26 -8.45 -9.45
N LEU A 157 -8.53 -8.57 -8.14
CA LEU A 157 -8.20 -9.77 -7.37
C LEU A 157 -8.93 -11.03 -7.87
N GLN A 158 -10.10 -10.89 -8.50
CA GLN A 158 -10.82 -12.03 -9.10
C GLN A 158 -10.07 -12.66 -10.29
N GLU A 159 -9.10 -11.95 -10.88
CA GLU A 159 -8.27 -12.45 -11.97
C GLU A 159 -7.06 -13.27 -11.48
N PHE A 160 -6.85 -13.34 -10.16
CA PHE A 160 -5.68 -13.98 -9.55
C PHE A 160 -6.07 -15.10 -8.60
N ASP A 161 -5.33 -16.20 -8.68
CA ASP A 161 -5.35 -17.26 -7.68
C ASP A 161 -4.14 -17.10 -6.74
N LEU A 162 -4.40 -16.85 -5.46
CA LEU A 162 -3.36 -16.68 -4.46
C LEU A 162 -3.04 -17.97 -3.68
N THR A 163 -3.57 -19.11 -4.10
CA THR A 163 -3.35 -20.42 -3.45
C THR A 163 -1.86 -20.76 -3.38
N GLU A 164 -1.14 -20.66 -4.49
CA GLU A 164 0.32 -20.91 -4.53
C GLU A 164 1.12 -19.93 -3.65
N VAL A 165 0.60 -18.70 -3.47
CA VAL A 165 1.24 -17.73 -2.56
C VAL A 165 1.09 -18.16 -1.10
N ALA A 166 -0.09 -18.68 -0.73
CA ALA A 166 -0.34 -19.22 0.60
C ALA A 166 0.54 -20.44 0.89
N GLU A 167 0.58 -21.40 -0.04
CA GLU A 167 1.38 -22.63 0.06
C GLU A 167 2.88 -22.31 0.20
N ARG A 168 3.45 -21.53 -0.70
CA ARG A 168 4.84 -21.09 -0.65
C ARG A 168 5.18 -20.35 0.66
N THR A 169 4.21 -19.58 1.17
CA THR A 169 4.39 -18.87 2.43
C THR A 169 4.32 -19.83 3.61
N ALA A 170 3.41 -20.81 3.58
CA ALA A 170 3.32 -21.86 4.58
C ALA A 170 4.59 -22.71 4.66
N GLU A 171 5.15 -23.12 3.53
CA GLU A 171 6.42 -23.83 3.47
C GLU A 171 7.59 -23.05 4.11
N LYS A 172 7.69 -21.76 3.83
CA LYS A 172 8.70 -20.89 4.46
C LYS A 172 8.52 -20.83 5.97
N LEU A 173 7.28 -20.79 6.44
CA LEU A 173 6.96 -20.78 7.87
C LEU A 173 7.24 -22.16 8.51
N LEU A 174 6.92 -23.24 7.82
CA LEU A 174 7.25 -24.60 8.26
C LEU A 174 8.77 -24.74 8.49
N LYS A 175 9.58 -24.43 7.50
CA LYS A 175 11.07 -24.45 7.61
C LYS A 175 11.60 -23.61 8.78
N LYS A 176 10.89 -22.54 9.13
CA LYS A 176 11.28 -21.66 10.25
C LYS A 176 10.96 -22.25 11.62
N TYR A 177 9.82 -22.95 11.76
CA TYR A 177 9.27 -23.38 13.05
C TYR A 177 9.32 -24.89 13.28
N GLN A 178 9.53 -25.71 12.27
CA GLN A 178 9.70 -27.16 12.38
C GLN A 178 10.86 -27.48 13.34
N GLY A 179 10.70 -28.49 14.17
CA GLY A 179 11.66 -28.87 15.22
C GLY A 179 11.79 -27.88 16.39
N LYS A 180 10.95 -26.84 16.45
CA LYS A 180 10.92 -25.85 17.56
C LYS A 180 9.61 -25.82 18.33
N LEU A 181 8.55 -26.37 17.74
CA LEU A 181 7.21 -26.38 18.31
C LEU A 181 6.60 -27.76 18.16
N PRO A 182 5.77 -28.21 19.13
CA PRO A 182 4.96 -29.42 18.96
C PRO A 182 3.93 -29.22 17.84
N ALA A 183 3.46 -30.34 17.27
CA ALA A 183 2.65 -30.35 16.04
C ALA A 183 1.46 -29.38 16.06
N ARG A 184 0.65 -29.39 17.15
CA ARG A 184 -0.50 -28.48 17.28
C ARG A 184 -0.09 -27.04 17.37
N ALA A 185 0.93 -26.70 18.16
CA ALA A 185 1.42 -25.33 18.25
C ALA A 185 2.07 -24.85 16.94
N LEU A 186 2.70 -25.74 16.18
CA LEU A 186 3.23 -25.48 14.85
C LEU A 186 2.12 -25.11 13.86
N GLN A 187 1.04 -25.92 13.83
CA GLN A 187 -0.16 -25.65 13.03
C GLN A 187 -0.76 -24.27 13.36
N ASP A 188 -1.08 -24.06 14.63
CA ASP A 188 -1.67 -22.81 15.10
C ASP A 188 -0.79 -21.61 14.74
N LYS A 189 0.53 -21.76 14.88
CA LYS A 189 1.51 -20.71 14.56
C LYS A 189 1.56 -20.38 13.07
N ILE A 190 1.54 -21.38 12.22
CA ILE A 190 1.56 -21.18 10.76
C ILE A 190 0.26 -20.54 10.30
N ILE A 191 -0.90 -21.08 10.71
CA ILE A 191 -2.22 -20.54 10.37
C ILE A 191 -2.33 -19.08 10.84
N GLN A 192 -1.94 -18.78 12.08
CA GLN A 192 -1.96 -17.40 12.60
C GLN A 192 -1.07 -16.47 11.78
N ASN A 193 0.13 -16.91 11.38
CA ASN A 193 1.00 -16.06 10.57
C ASN A 193 0.43 -15.80 9.17
N LEU A 194 -0.17 -16.80 8.53
CA LEU A 194 -0.85 -16.65 7.23
C LEU A 194 -2.04 -15.69 7.36
N THR A 195 -2.86 -15.84 8.40
CA THR A 195 -3.99 -14.93 8.65
C THR A 195 -3.52 -13.49 8.88
N ASN A 196 -2.43 -13.29 9.63
CA ASN A 196 -1.81 -11.98 9.81
C ASN A 196 -1.24 -11.39 8.50
N LYS A 197 -0.93 -12.25 7.53
CA LYS A 197 -0.51 -11.84 6.18
C LYS A 197 -1.70 -11.56 5.23
N GLY A 198 -2.93 -11.72 5.72
CA GLY A 198 -4.15 -11.36 5.00
C GLY A 198 -4.79 -12.50 4.21
N PHE A 199 -4.41 -13.75 4.46
CA PHE A 199 -5.15 -14.91 4.01
C PHE A 199 -6.35 -15.17 4.94
N SER A 200 -7.45 -15.67 4.40
CA SER A 200 -8.55 -16.16 5.23
C SER A 200 -8.13 -17.38 6.05
N TYR A 201 -8.89 -17.72 7.09
CA TYR A 201 -8.59 -18.91 7.88
C TYR A 201 -8.70 -20.20 7.03
N SER A 202 -9.65 -20.26 6.11
CA SER A 202 -9.80 -21.42 5.20
C SER A 202 -8.59 -21.57 4.27
N GLU A 203 -8.14 -20.49 3.63
CA GLU A 203 -6.94 -20.51 2.78
C GLU A 203 -5.70 -20.90 3.59
N ALA A 204 -5.55 -20.33 4.78
CA ALA A 204 -4.41 -20.63 5.66
C ALA A 204 -4.41 -22.07 6.13
N LYS A 205 -5.59 -22.64 6.45
CA LYS A 205 -5.73 -24.03 6.85
C LYS A 205 -5.46 -24.97 5.67
N THR A 206 -6.05 -24.72 4.51
CA THR A 206 -5.80 -25.50 3.29
C THR A 206 -4.31 -25.51 2.93
N ALA A 207 -3.65 -24.35 2.96
CA ALA A 207 -2.20 -24.26 2.69
C ALA A 207 -1.36 -25.02 3.73
N PHE A 208 -1.79 -25.07 4.99
CA PHE A 208 -1.12 -25.91 6.00
C PHE A 208 -1.34 -27.39 5.77
N ASP A 209 -2.57 -27.80 5.45
CA ASP A 209 -2.95 -29.22 5.24
C ASP A 209 -2.23 -29.84 4.01
N GLN A 210 -1.71 -29.02 3.09
CA GLN A 210 -0.86 -29.46 1.96
C GLN A 210 0.61 -29.68 2.34
N LEU A 211 1.02 -29.24 3.53
CA LEU A 211 2.41 -29.39 3.96
C LEU A 211 2.68 -30.81 4.48
N ASP A 212 3.84 -31.34 4.13
CA ASP A 212 4.40 -32.50 4.84
C ASP A 212 5.00 -32.03 6.18
N SER A 213 4.11 -31.94 7.18
CA SER A 213 4.45 -31.38 8.51
C SER A 213 4.76 -32.49 9.54
N GLN A 214 5.16 -33.68 9.11
CA GLN A 214 5.52 -34.74 10.03
C GLN A 214 6.66 -34.29 10.92
N VAL A 215 6.44 -34.36 12.22
CA VAL A 215 7.48 -34.09 13.24
C VAL A 215 7.97 -35.45 13.74
N GLU A 216 9.25 -35.70 13.67
CA GLU A 216 9.87 -36.94 14.18
C GLU A 216 9.57 -37.07 15.68
N GLU A 217 9.20 -38.30 16.13
CA GLU A 217 8.88 -38.57 17.53
C GLU A 217 10.00 -38.19 18.48
N GLU A 218 11.27 -38.43 18.07
CA GLU A 218 12.46 -38.06 18.84
C GLU A 218 12.52 -36.55 19.10
N THR A 219 12.19 -35.73 18.08
CA THR A 219 12.13 -34.28 18.21
C THR A 219 11.03 -33.83 19.17
N VAL A 220 9.86 -34.49 19.16
CA VAL A 220 8.77 -34.18 20.10
C VAL A 220 9.20 -34.51 21.53
N GLN A 221 9.86 -35.65 21.75
CA GLN A 221 10.37 -36.03 23.06
C GLN A 221 11.40 -35.01 23.59
N GLU A 222 12.39 -34.64 22.79
CA GLU A 222 13.35 -33.60 23.22
C GLU A 222 12.70 -32.29 23.60
N LEU A 223 11.71 -31.83 22.82
CA LEU A 223 10.98 -30.60 23.10
C LEU A 223 10.16 -30.69 24.36
N ILE A 224 9.46 -31.82 24.60
CA ILE A 224 8.60 -31.97 25.78
C ILE A 224 9.45 -32.09 27.06
N PHE A 225 10.56 -32.82 27.05
CA PHE A 225 11.46 -32.92 28.21
C PHE A 225 12.09 -31.57 28.57
N LYS A 226 12.55 -30.81 27.57
CA LYS A 226 13.09 -29.47 27.76
C LYS A 226 12.06 -28.50 28.37
N GLU A 227 10.81 -28.58 27.94
CA GLU A 227 9.76 -27.75 28.48
C GLU A 227 9.30 -28.24 29.88
N LEU A 228 9.27 -29.56 30.09
CA LEU A 228 8.94 -30.19 31.35
C LEU A 228 9.92 -29.78 32.44
N ASP A 229 11.22 -29.81 32.16
CA ASP A 229 12.29 -29.37 33.06
C ASP A 229 12.06 -27.93 33.54
N LYS A 230 11.74 -27.05 32.59
CA LYS A 230 11.46 -25.63 32.88
C LYS A 230 10.22 -25.47 33.76
N GLN A 231 9.14 -26.19 33.47
CA GLN A 231 7.89 -26.09 34.22
C GLN A 231 7.98 -26.79 35.57
N TYR A 232 8.70 -27.90 35.68
CA TYR A 232 8.94 -28.61 36.94
C TYR A 232 9.65 -27.70 37.96
N ARG A 233 10.74 -27.04 37.56
CA ARG A 233 11.48 -26.07 38.44
C ARG A 233 10.59 -24.95 38.96
N LYS A 234 9.55 -24.58 38.18
CA LYS A 234 8.60 -23.53 38.57
C LYS A 234 7.53 -24.03 39.54
N TYR A 235 6.96 -25.21 39.28
CA TYR A 235 5.79 -25.71 40.00
C TYR A 235 6.12 -26.61 41.19
N SER A 236 7.25 -27.32 41.19
CA SER A 236 7.67 -28.18 42.29
C SER A 236 7.92 -27.42 43.61
N ARG A 237 8.08 -26.09 43.55
CA ARG A 237 8.19 -25.23 44.72
C ARG A 237 6.88 -25.05 45.50
N LYS A 238 5.75 -25.34 44.86
CA LYS A 238 4.39 -25.02 45.40
C LYS A 238 3.48 -26.22 45.43
N TYR A 239 3.75 -27.24 44.63
CA TYR A 239 2.86 -28.39 44.44
C TYR A 239 3.67 -29.67 44.47
N GLU A 240 3.08 -30.73 45.02
CA GLU A 240 3.70 -32.07 45.11
C GLU A 240 2.74 -33.16 44.63
N GLY A 241 3.28 -34.34 44.34
CA GLY A 241 2.53 -35.53 43.99
C GLY A 241 1.51 -35.34 42.85
N TYR A 242 0.25 -35.71 43.12
CA TYR A 242 -0.81 -35.65 42.11
C TYR A 242 -1.11 -34.24 41.61
N GLU A 243 -1.08 -33.25 42.50
CA GLU A 243 -1.37 -31.86 42.13
C GLU A 243 -0.30 -31.29 41.19
N LEU A 244 0.97 -31.55 41.45
CA LEU A 244 2.07 -31.18 40.59
C LEU A 244 1.92 -31.81 39.18
N LYS A 245 1.63 -33.12 39.12
CA LYS A 245 1.39 -33.83 37.87
C LYS A 245 0.25 -33.21 37.06
N GLN A 246 -0.85 -32.89 37.73
CA GLN A 246 -2.01 -32.26 37.08
C GLN A 246 -1.66 -30.86 36.52
N ARG A 247 -0.91 -30.05 37.23
CA ARG A 247 -0.45 -28.73 36.79
C ARG A 247 0.48 -28.82 35.57
N LEU A 248 1.44 -29.71 35.61
CA LEU A 248 2.37 -29.96 34.50
C LEU A 248 1.61 -30.41 33.25
N THR A 249 0.68 -31.36 33.39
CA THR A 249 -0.19 -31.81 32.28
C THR A 249 -0.93 -30.63 31.65
N GLN A 250 -1.60 -29.80 32.44
CA GLN A 250 -2.36 -28.65 31.95
C GLN A 250 -1.50 -27.65 31.18
N VAL A 251 -0.29 -27.37 31.69
CA VAL A 251 0.62 -26.41 31.05
C VAL A 251 1.18 -26.95 29.74
N LEU A 252 1.58 -28.22 29.69
CA LEU A 252 2.08 -28.84 28.48
C LEU A 252 0.99 -28.97 27.42
N ALA A 253 -0.25 -29.34 27.79
CA ALA A 253 -1.39 -29.37 26.89
C ALA A 253 -1.69 -27.99 26.27
N ARG A 254 -1.63 -26.89 27.08
CA ARG A 254 -1.79 -25.51 26.58
C ARG A 254 -0.67 -25.08 25.62
N LYS A 255 0.48 -25.73 25.69
CA LYS A 255 1.62 -25.50 24.78
C LYS A 255 1.54 -26.31 23.49
N GLY A 256 0.49 -27.15 23.37
CA GLY A 256 0.18 -27.89 22.15
C GLY A 256 0.81 -29.28 22.08
N TYR A 257 1.29 -29.85 23.20
CA TYR A 257 1.68 -31.24 23.28
C TYR A 257 0.46 -32.15 23.42
N ASP A 258 0.51 -33.32 22.81
CA ASP A 258 -0.57 -34.29 22.91
C ASP A 258 -0.57 -34.97 24.28
N PHE A 259 -1.76 -35.38 24.74
CA PHE A 259 -1.92 -36.00 26.05
C PHE A 259 -1.17 -37.33 26.21
N SER A 260 -1.03 -38.11 25.12
CA SER A 260 -0.23 -39.33 25.08
C SER A 260 1.25 -39.03 25.36
N ASP A 261 1.81 -38.03 24.68
CA ASP A 261 3.21 -37.65 24.83
C ASP A 261 3.48 -37.07 26.22
N ILE A 262 2.55 -36.25 26.71
CA ILE A 262 2.60 -35.71 28.09
C ILE A 262 2.58 -36.83 29.10
N ALA A 263 1.69 -37.82 28.95
CA ALA A 263 1.57 -38.92 29.89
C ALA A 263 2.84 -39.81 29.90
N SER A 264 3.42 -40.03 28.72
CA SER A 264 4.69 -40.79 28.59
C SER A 264 5.85 -40.00 29.19
N ALA A 265 6.02 -38.75 28.87
CA ALA A 265 7.08 -37.91 29.40
C ALA A 265 7.00 -37.74 30.95
N LEU A 266 5.80 -37.55 31.50
CA LEU A 266 5.61 -37.45 32.96
C LEU A 266 5.87 -38.77 33.70
N ARG A 267 5.67 -39.91 33.04
CA ARG A 267 5.96 -41.25 33.61
C ARG A 267 7.46 -41.51 33.71
N GLU A 268 8.21 -40.99 32.74
CA GLU A 268 9.66 -41.13 32.71
C GLU A 268 10.37 -40.09 33.58
N TYR A 269 9.77 -38.91 33.72
CA TYR A 269 10.39 -37.77 34.42
C TYR A 269 10.15 -37.78 35.95
N LEU A 270 8.99 -38.26 36.42
CA LEU A 270 8.56 -38.26 37.86
C LEU A 270 8.68 -39.67 38.46
#